data_6db4b73133faa285e0d4f7d369638369
#
_entry.id   6db4b73133faa285e0d4f7d369638369
#
_cell.length_a   1.000
_cell.length_b   1.000
_cell.length_c   1.000
_cell.angle_alpha   90.00
_cell.angle_beta   90.00
_cell.angle_gamma   90.00
#
_symmetry.space_group_name_H-M   'P 1'
#
loop_
_entity.id
_entity.type
_entity.pdbx_description
1 polymer ?
#
loop_
_entity_poly.entity_id
_entity_poly.type
_entity_poly.pdbx_seq_one_letter_code
_entity_poly.pdbx_strand_id
1 'polypeptide(L)'
;MRIDNVVTSGLFKLDGGEWEVDNNVWIVGDDSEVYIIDAAHNAEAIAEAVGDRRVKGILATHGHSDHIDAAPELSRLVDAPVYLHPTDGFLWQRQNPGAHYRQLVDGATFGIAGTELRVLSTPGHSPGSVVIYAQE
;
A
#
# COMPACT_ATOMS: atom_id res chain seq x y z
N MET A 1 0.01 -10.95 16.31
CA MET A 1 0.36 -10.00 15.23
C MET A 1 0.22 -8.58 15.76
N ARG A 2 1.12 -7.69 15.36
CA ARG A 2 1.10 -6.28 15.73
C ARG A 2 0.60 -5.44 14.55
N ILE A 3 -0.33 -4.52 14.79
CA ILE A 3 -0.85 -3.61 13.77
C ILE A 3 -0.66 -2.18 14.26
N ASP A 4 0.09 -1.39 13.50
CA ASP A 4 0.27 0.03 13.75
C ASP A 4 -0.47 0.85 12.70
N ASN A 5 -0.99 1.99 13.10
CA ASN A 5 -1.65 2.94 12.20
C ASN A 5 -0.88 4.24 12.15
N VAL A 6 -0.65 4.72 10.93
CA VAL A 6 -0.08 6.05 10.68
C VAL A 6 -1.08 6.84 9.86
N VAL A 7 -1.41 8.03 10.30
CA VAL A 7 -2.27 8.95 9.53
C VAL A 7 -1.37 9.92 8.78
N THR A 8 -1.53 9.98 7.47
CA THR A 8 -0.79 10.91 6.61
C THR A 8 -1.78 11.81 5.88
N SER A 9 -1.34 13.02 5.53
CA SER A 9 -2.19 14.02 4.88
C SER A 9 -1.59 14.43 3.54
N GLY A 10 -2.45 14.67 2.56
CA GLY A 10 -2.05 15.10 1.22
C GLY A 10 -3.24 15.31 0.31
N LEU A 11 -3.00 15.25 -1.00
CA LEU A 11 -4.03 15.50 -1.99
C LEU A 11 -4.57 14.23 -2.59
N PHE A 12 -5.88 14.17 -2.72
CA PHE A 12 -6.56 13.21 -3.58
C PHE A 12 -6.85 13.89 -4.92
N LYS A 13 -6.39 13.29 -6.01
CA LYS A 13 -6.55 13.81 -7.37
C LYS A 13 -7.42 12.86 -8.18
N LEU A 14 -8.50 13.40 -8.76
CA LEU A 14 -9.39 12.63 -9.63
C LEU A 14 -10.05 13.57 -10.63
N ASP A 15 -9.99 13.20 -11.93
CA ASP A 15 -10.66 13.92 -13.03
C ASP A 15 -10.38 15.43 -13.03
N GLY A 16 -9.13 15.82 -12.78
CA GLY A 16 -8.69 17.20 -12.77
C GLY A 16 -9.00 17.97 -11.50
N GLY A 17 -9.69 17.36 -10.53
CA GLY A 17 -9.93 17.95 -9.21
C GLY A 17 -8.90 17.53 -8.17
N GLU A 18 -8.76 18.33 -7.13
CA GLU A 18 -7.88 18.05 -6.01
C GLU A 18 -8.59 18.33 -4.70
N TRP A 19 -8.42 17.46 -3.72
CA TRP A 19 -8.98 17.58 -2.38
C TRP A 19 -7.94 17.24 -1.33
N GLU A 20 -7.88 18.02 -0.26
CA GLU A 20 -7.08 17.65 0.91
C GLU A 20 -7.76 16.52 1.65
N VAL A 21 -7.00 15.44 1.93
CA VAL A 21 -7.50 14.25 2.62
C VAL A 21 -6.47 13.73 3.61
N ASP A 22 -6.96 13.02 4.62
CA ASP A 22 -6.14 12.23 5.53
C ASP A 22 -6.35 10.76 5.19
N ASN A 23 -5.26 10.00 5.16
CA ASN A 23 -5.31 8.58 4.88
C ASN A 23 -4.69 7.77 6.00
N ASN A 24 -5.27 6.59 6.23
CA ASN A 24 -4.69 5.62 7.13
C ASN A 24 -3.69 4.75 6.39
N VAL A 25 -2.51 4.62 6.96
CA VAL A 25 -1.50 3.67 6.52
C VAL A 25 -1.38 2.60 7.60
N TRP A 26 -1.50 1.34 7.22
CA TRP A 26 -1.43 0.22 8.16
C TRP A 26 -0.10 -0.50 8.02
N ILE A 27 0.56 -0.74 9.15
CA ILE A 27 1.81 -1.48 9.25
C ILE A 27 1.51 -2.76 10.02
N VAL A 28 1.61 -3.89 9.35
CA VAL A 28 1.12 -5.18 9.84
C VAL A 28 2.26 -6.18 9.93
N GLY A 29 2.45 -6.76 11.09
CA GLY A 29 3.49 -7.77 11.27
C GLY A 29 3.83 -8.02 12.73
N ASP A 30 5.10 -7.97 13.05
CA ASP A 30 5.62 -8.12 14.41
C ASP A 30 6.74 -7.09 14.67
N ASP A 31 7.55 -7.33 15.69
CA ASP A 31 8.65 -6.43 16.02
C ASP A 31 9.87 -6.60 15.09
N SER A 32 9.86 -7.58 14.21
CA SER A 32 10.97 -7.91 13.31
C SER A 32 10.69 -7.56 11.85
N GLU A 33 9.49 -7.91 11.34
CA GLU A 33 9.17 -7.70 9.94
C GLU A 33 7.69 -7.36 9.74
N VAL A 34 7.41 -6.58 8.68
CA VAL A 34 6.09 -6.02 8.41
C VAL A 34 5.78 -5.97 6.92
N TYR A 35 4.49 -5.88 6.61
CA TYR A 35 3.96 -5.35 5.37
C TYR A 35 3.34 -3.98 5.64
N ILE A 36 3.44 -3.08 4.66
CA ILE A 36 2.81 -1.76 4.70
C ILE A 36 1.62 -1.77 3.75
N ILE A 37 0.46 -1.35 4.23
CA ILE A 37 -0.77 -1.29 3.43
C ILE A 37 -1.04 0.16 3.08
N ASP A 38 -1.01 0.47 1.80
CA ASP A 38 -1.20 1.79 1.19
C ASP A 38 -0.13 2.82 1.58
N ALA A 39 0.64 3.24 0.61
CA ALA A 39 1.72 4.20 0.79
C ALA A 39 1.23 5.62 0.47
N ALA A 40 0.52 6.23 1.43
CA ALA A 40 -0.16 7.51 1.25
C ALA A 40 0.72 8.70 1.67
N HIS A 41 0.90 9.66 0.78
CA HIS A 41 1.33 11.05 0.98
C HIS A 41 2.73 11.29 1.53
N ASN A 42 3.20 10.57 2.56
CA ASN A 42 4.42 10.91 3.28
C ASN A 42 5.28 9.67 3.56
N ALA A 43 6.18 9.38 2.62
CA ALA A 43 7.05 8.21 2.71
C ALA A 43 7.96 8.25 3.95
N GLU A 44 8.49 9.41 4.30
CA GLU A 44 9.40 9.54 5.45
C GLU A 44 8.70 9.24 6.78
N ALA A 45 7.48 9.74 6.95
CA ALA A 45 6.69 9.48 8.17
C ALA A 45 6.35 7.99 8.29
N ILE A 46 6.04 7.33 7.19
CA ILE A 46 5.77 5.88 7.17
C ILE A 46 7.03 5.11 7.53
N ALA A 47 8.16 5.43 6.89
CA ALA A 47 9.44 4.77 7.16
C ALA A 47 9.87 4.95 8.63
N GLU A 48 9.66 6.13 9.19
CA GLU A 48 9.95 6.40 10.60
C GLU A 48 9.10 5.53 11.53
N ALA A 49 7.82 5.38 11.22
CA ALA A 49 6.91 4.53 12.00
C ALA A 49 7.29 3.04 11.93
N VAL A 50 7.83 2.60 10.81
CA VAL A 50 8.36 1.23 10.65
C VAL A 50 9.55 1.01 11.57
N GLY A 51 10.41 2.01 11.71
CA GLY A 51 11.63 1.90 12.51
C GLY A 51 12.61 0.90 11.91
N ASP A 52 13.18 0.05 12.77
CA ASP A 52 14.20 -0.94 12.35
C ASP A 52 13.63 -2.24 11.80
N ARG A 53 12.30 -2.36 11.73
CA ARG A 53 11.66 -3.56 11.21
C ARG A 53 11.90 -3.72 9.71
N ARG A 54 12.05 -4.97 9.27
CA ARG A 54 12.21 -5.26 7.86
C ARG A 54 10.85 -5.18 7.16
N VAL A 55 10.79 -4.44 6.07
CA VAL A 55 9.58 -4.38 5.23
C VAL A 55 9.67 -5.46 4.16
N LYS A 56 8.70 -6.36 4.13
CA LYS A 56 8.63 -7.44 3.12
C LYS A 56 7.94 -6.99 1.85
N GLY A 57 7.07 -5.99 1.93
CA GLY A 57 6.37 -5.46 0.78
C GLY A 57 5.43 -4.33 1.15
N ILE A 58 5.03 -3.59 0.13
CA ILE A 58 4.05 -2.51 0.21
C ILE A 58 2.86 -2.94 -0.63
N LEU A 59 1.70 -3.14 0.00
CA LEU A 59 0.51 -3.67 -0.66
C LEU A 59 -0.49 -2.53 -0.85
N ALA A 60 -0.83 -2.22 -2.10
CA ALA A 60 -1.81 -1.18 -2.42
C ALA A 60 -3.20 -1.80 -2.56
N THR A 61 -4.19 -1.28 -1.84
CA THR A 61 -5.57 -1.77 -1.91
C THR A 61 -6.22 -1.38 -3.23
N HIS A 62 -5.81 -0.25 -3.80
CA HIS A 62 -6.24 0.19 -5.14
C HIS A 62 -5.32 1.32 -5.63
N GLY A 63 -5.52 1.74 -6.87
CA GLY A 63 -4.62 2.67 -7.57
C GLY A 63 -5.03 4.14 -7.53
N HIS A 64 -5.97 4.57 -6.70
CA HIS A 64 -6.26 5.99 -6.55
C HIS A 64 -5.05 6.73 -5.95
N SER A 65 -4.85 7.99 -6.35
CA SER A 65 -3.63 8.74 -6.07
C SER A 65 -3.26 8.81 -4.59
N ASP A 66 -4.25 8.93 -3.71
CA ASP A 66 -4.06 9.03 -2.26
C ASP A 66 -3.65 7.72 -1.57
N HIS A 67 -3.57 6.62 -2.31
CA HIS A 67 -3.12 5.32 -1.80
C HIS A 67 -1.78 4.86 -2.38
N ILE A 68 -1.28 5.56 -3.39
CA ILE A 68 -0.07 5.16 -4.11
C ILE A 68 0.94 6.29 -4.33
N ASP A 69 0.62 7.52 -3.96
CA ASP A 69 1.44 8.68 -4.29
C ASP A 69 2.84 8.65 -3.65
N ALA A 70 2.99 8.05 -2.49
CA ALA A 70 4.29 7.90 -1.83
C ALA A 70 4.94 6.53 -2.07
N ALA A 71 4.32 5.64 -2.84
CA ALA A 71 4.80 4.26 -2.99
C ALA A 71 6.20 4.15 -3.59
N PRO A 72 6.55 4.84 -4.69
CA PRO A 72 7.90 4.72 -5.25
C PRO A 72 8.99 5.21 -4.30
N GLU A 73 8.79 6.34 -3.61
CA GLU A 73 9.74 6.85 -2.65
C GLU A 73 9.88 5.93 -1.44
N LEU A 74 8.76 5.47 -0.89
CA LEU A 74 8.76 4.54 0.24
C LEU A 74 9.46 3.24 -0.11
N SER A 75 9.22 2.70 -1.31
CA SER A 75 9.90 1.50 -1.80
C SER A 75 11.42 1.64 -1.77
N ARG A 76 11.94 2.81 -2.13
CA ARG A 76 13.38 3.07 -2.05
C ARG A 76 13.86 3.19 -0.61
N LEU A 77 13.11 3.88 0.25
CA LEU A 77 13.50 4.10 1.65
C LEU A 77 13.55 2.80 2.46
N VAL A 78 12.64 1.88 2.21
CA VAL A 78 12.53 0.64 2.99
C VAL A 78 13.03 -0.60 2.24
N ASP A 79 13.51 -0.43 1.02
CA ASP A 79 14.02 -1.49 0.15
C ASP A 79 13.05 -2.67 0.02
N ALA A 80 11.84 -2.39 -0.42
CA ALA A 80 10.78 -3.39 -0.56
C ALA A 80 9.95 -3.15 -1.82
N PRO A 81 9.42 -4.22 -2.44
CA PRO A 81 8.61 -4.08 -3.64
C PRO A 81 7.21 -3.56 -3.33
N VAL A 82 6.62 -2.87 -4.31
CA VAL A 82 5.21 -2.45 -4.29
C VAL A 82 4.38 -3.47 -5.07
N TYR A 83 3.19 -3.79 -4.55
CA TYR A 83 2.22 -4.68 -5.20
C TYR A 83 0.92 -3.94 -5.45
N LEU A 84 0.38 -4.07 -6.66
CA LEU A 84 -0.88 -3.48 -7.07
C LEU A 84 -1.59 -4.43 -8.04
N HIS A 85 -2.92 -4.52 -7.95
CA HIS A 85 -3.69 -5.30 -8.90
C HIS A 85 -3.52 -4.70 -10.31
N PRO A 86 -3.18 -5.51 -11.33
CA PRO A 86 -2.83 -5.00 -12.66
C PRO A 86 -3.97 -4.26 -13.36
N THR A 87 -5.23 -4.52 -13.00
CA THR A 87 -6.37 -3.79 -13.56
C THR A 87 -6.34 -2.30 -13.17
N ASP A 88 -5.68 -1.93 -12.08
CA ASP A 88 -5.45 -0.53 -11.69
C ASP A 88 -4.12 0.03 -12.22
N GLY A 89 -3.44 -0.68 -13.10
CA GLY A 89 -2.16 -0.23 -13.66
C GLY A 89 -2.25 1.10 -14.39
N PHE A 90 -3.39 1.42 -15.01
CA PHE A 90 -3.59 2.71 -15.68
C PHE A 90 -3.60 3.87 -14.68
N LEU A 91 -4.13 3.67 -13.47
CA LEU A 91 -4.11 4.66 -12.39
C LEU A 91 -2.69 4.85 -11.86
N TRP A 92 -1.95 3.76 -11.72
CA TRP A 92 -0.55 3.80 -11.32
C TRP A 92 0.30 4.62 -12.29
N GLN A 93 0.17 4.36 -13.59
CA GLN A 93 0.93 5.07 -14.61
C GLN A 93 0.59 6.57 -14.63
N ARG A 94 -0.64 6.91 -14.33
CA ARG A 94 -1.06 8.32 -14.26
C ARG A 94 -0.40 9.05 -13.09
N GLN A 95 -0.32 8.40 -11.92
CA GLN A 95 0.24 9.00 -10.71
C GLN A 95 1.75 8.85 -10.64
N ASN A 96 2.28 7.70 -11.01
CA ASN A 96 3.70 7.33 -10.86
C ASN A 96 4.30 6.87 -12.18
N PRO A 97 4.34 7.72 -13.22
CA PRO A 97 4.81 7.31 -14.54
C PRO A 97 6.25 6.77 -14.48
N GLY A 98 6.48 5.63 -15.11
CA GLY A 98 7.78 4.98 -15.15
C GLY A 98 8.17 4.19 -13.91
N ALA A 99 7.40 4.24 -12.84
CA ALA A 99 7.67 3.44 -11.65
C ALA A 99 7.13 2.02 -11.81
N HIS A 100 7.80 1.05 -11.19
CA HIS A 100 7.43 -0.36 -11.26
C HIS A 100 6.59 -0.81 -10.07
N TYR A 101 5.73 -1.80 -10.33
CA TYR A 101 5.02 -2.54 -9.29
C TYR A 101 4.93 -4.00 -9.68
N ARG A 102 4.77 -4.87 -8.70
CA ARG A 102 4.48 -6.29 -8.91
C ARG A 102 2.98 -6.52 -8.88
N GLN A 103 2.51 -7.57 -9.54
CA GLN A 103 1.08 -7.85 -9.61
C GLN A 103 0.55 -8.43 -8.31
N LEU A 104 -0.55 -7.84 -7.82
CA LEU A 104 -1.31 -8.30 -6.68
C LEU A 104 -2.62 -8.89 -7.20
N VAL A 105 -2.82 -10.19 -7.01
CA VAL A 105 -3.95 -10.89 -7.62
C VAL A 105 -4.85 -11.53 -6.58
N ASP A 106 -6.11 -11.78 -6.96
CA ASP A 106 -7.08 -12.46 -6.11
C ASP A 106 -6.54 -13.81 -5.62
N GLY A 107 -6.71 -14.08 -4.36
CA GLY A 107 -6.25 -15.32 -3.74
C GLY A 107 -4.78 -15.35 -3.34
N ALA A 108 -4.00 -14.31 -3.68
CA ALA A 108 -2.61 -14.23 -3.26
C ALA A 108 -2.50 -14.21 -1.72
N THR A 109 -1.44 -14.84 -1.20
CA THR A 109 -1.17 -14.88 0.24
C THR A 109 0.24 -14.40 0.53
N PHE A 110 0.39 -13.73 1.66
CA PHE A 110 1.67 -13.22 2.14
C PHE A 110 1.84 -13.62 3.60
N GLY A 111 2.85 -14.44 3.89
CA GLY A 111 3.13 -14.87 5.25
C GLY A 111 3.76 -13.77 6.08
N ILE A 112 3.27 -13.54 7.29
CA ILE A 112 3.81 -12.57 8.22
C ILE A 112 3.42 -12.91 9.66
N ALA A 113 4.38 -12.81 10.59
CA ALA A 113 4.12 -12.98 12.04
C ALA A 113 3.35 -14.27 12.40
N GLY A 114 3.64 -15.37 11.70
CA GLY A 114 2.99 -16.66 11.93
C GLY A 114 1.57 -16.77 11.38
N THR A 115 1.12 -15.80 10.61
CA THR A 115 -0.19 -15.81 9.96
C THR A 115 -0.05 -15.53 8.46
N GLU A 116 -1.17 -15.46 7.75
CA GLU A 116 -1.20 -15.11 6.33
C GLU A 116 -2.11 -13.92 6.11
N LEU A 117 -1.62 -12.97 5.29
CA LEU A 117 -2.46 -11.95 4.69
C LEU A 117 -2.99 -12.51 3.38
N ARG A 118 -4.30 -12.45 3.18
CA ARG A 118 -4.95 -12.94 1.96
C ARG A 118 -5.60 -11.80 1.19
N VAL A 119 -5.45 -11.85 -0.13
CA VAL A 119 -5.98 -10.84 -1.04
C VAL A 119 -7.28 -11.31 -1.67
N LEU A 120 -8.31 -10.49 -1.61
CA LEU A 120 -9.59 -10.72 -2.30
C LEU A 120 -9.87 -9.56 -3.24
N SER A 121 -10.14 -9.87 -4.50
CA SER A 121 -10.58 -8.84 -5.45
C SER A 121 -12.00 -8.38 -5.12
N THR A 122 -12.16 -7.06 -5.00
CA THR A 122 -13.44 -6.42 -4.71
C THR A 122 -13.63 -5.23 -5.66
N PRO A 123 -13.76 -5.49 -6.98
CA PRO A 123 -13.88 -4.40 -7.95
C PRO A 123 -15.15 -3.59 -7.69
N GLY A 124 -15.05 -2.28 -7.87
CA GLY A 124 -16.16 -1.36 -7.62
C GLY A 124 -15.66 0.06 -7.42
N HIS A 125 -15.04 0.34 -6.28
CA HIS A 125 -14.44 1.65 -6.00
C HIS A 125 -13.38 2.00 -7.04
N SER A 126 -12.56 1.01 -7.42
CA SER A 126 -11.76 1.03 -8.64
C SER A 126 -11.85 -0.36 -9.28
N PRO A 127 -11.49 -0.50 -10.58
CA PRO A 127 -11.52 -1.81 -11.25
C PRO A 127 -10.61 -2.85 -10.58
N GLY A 128 -9.48 -2.42 -10.02
CA GLY A 128 -8.50 -3.29 -9.37
C GLY A 128 -8.51 -3.22 -7.85
N SER A 129 -9.58 -2.77 -7.22
CA SER A 129 -9.67 -2.73 -5.76
C SER A 129 -9.58 -4.12 -5.15
N VAL A 130 -8.85 -4.24 -4.05
CA VAL A 130 -8.73 -5.47 -3.27
C VAL A 130 -8.94 -5.19 -1.79
N VAL A 131 -9.31 -6.23 -1.07
CA VAL A 131 -9.31 -6.26 0.40
C VAL A 131 -8.19 -7.19 0.83
N ILE A 132 -7.51 -6.83 1.90
CA ILE A 132 -6.44 -7.63 2.48
C ILE A 132 -6.88 -8.00 3.89
N TYR A 133 -6.94 -9.29 4.20
CA TYR A 133 -7.34 -9.72 5.52
C TYR A 133 -6.38 -10.76 6.10
N ALA A 134 -6.32 -10.78 7.44
CA ALA A 134 -5.55 -11.75 8.18
C ALA A 134 -6.51 -12.61 8.99
N GLN A 135 -6.28 -13.93 8.96
CA GLN A 135 -7.01 -14.87 9.80
C GLN A 135 -6.10 -15.29 10.96
N GLU A 136 -6.48 -14.91 12.15
CA GLU A 136 -5.78 -15.27 13.38
C GLU A 136 -6.55 -16.30 14.18
#